data_97fa4f08b04ff240586a6c2639da0cdb
#
_entry.id   97fa4f08b04ff240586a6c2639da0cdb
#
_cell.length_a   1.000
_cell.length_b   1.000
_cell.length_c   1.000
_cell.angle_alpha   90.00
_cell.angle_beta   90.00
_cell.angle_gamma   90.00
#
_symmetry.space_group_name_H-M   'P 1'
#
loop_
_entity.id
_entity.type
_entity.pdbx_description
1 polymer ?
#
loop_
_entity_poly.entity_id
_entity_poly.type
_entity_poly.pdbx_seq_one_letter_code
_entity_poly.pdbx_strand_id
1 'polypeptide(L)'
;MAISKNAFKLTLYGLLCLVVLFGCQKSDKTTTPDTPQVRLIVDGSEQHYETSVATVGEFLDRVGVDLGDLDRVEPAEYTSISDGLTIRVVRVRVEVEPGEEQLIPYERQIVQDTSVAAGQSRILEPGQNGIEQIIYRVVYEDGVEVERVPVRRITLQEGRPETVLVGVREAFVPTPITGTIAYLSGNREIGYNAWVMRGSSAAQRRLTAESFLDTRVFALSPDGRYLLFTIHTSAEEEIGAINSLWLINTTVENAQPVDLRLQDVLWAGWSADGETIAYSTGEVAASAPGWQAHNDLWTATLSDGLRLVSREQILEGSASGAYFWWGRNYAWSPDRRHIAYAQADSVGYVRVRDGKQVELQSFAPLRTYSEWVWVPNLSWSPDGRFLSTVVHGPSLTGDAPEDSQIFDVWVFDVERPLQVKQVNDAGIWATPTWSPGAPGNRTGYIDSQIAYGRARSPYESVSSGYDLYLMDRDGSNRQRVFPPEGDLGLKAPQITWGPSGREMVTVHQNDVFLIDLDQNSIRRLTIDSSVQAVEWSR
;
A
#
# COMPACT_ATOMS: atom_id res chain seq x y z
N MET A 1 19.12 51.59 -33.02
CA MET A 1 20.53 51.59 -33.42
C MET A 1 20.91 50.12 -33.60
N ALA A 2 20.80 49.70 -34.80
CA ALA A 2 21.78 49.11 -35.72
C ALA A 2 22.13 47.66 -35.35
N ILE A 3 21.57 46.63 -36.03
CA ILE A 3 21.88 46.06 -37.37
C ILE A 3 23.18 45.22 -37.34
N SER A 4 23.10 43.88 -37.68
CA SER A 4 23.58 43.20 -38.89
C SER A 4 23.55 41.68 -38.68
N LYS A 5 22.78 40.81 -39.33
CA LYS A 5 22.72 40.30 -40.71
C LYS A 5 24.08 39.81 -41.28
N ASN A 6 24.12 38.51 -41.61
CA ASN A 6 24.59 37.88 -42.89
C ASN A 6 24.66 36.37 -42.67
N ALA A 7 23.98 35.48 -43.33
CA ALA A 7 23.57 35.15 -44.71
C ALA A 7 24.69 34.77 -45.68
N PHE A 8 24.45 33.60 -46.34
CA PHE A 8 24.98 33.09 -47.63
C PHE A 8 26.36 32.39 -47.65
N LYS A 9 26.53 31.19 -48.28
CA LYS A 9 26.36 30.88 -49.70
C LYS A 9 26.41 29.40 -50.03
N LEU A 10 25.51 29.01 -50.89
CA LEU A 10 25.47 27.85 -51.79
C LEU A 10 26.59 27.94 -52.83
N THR A 11 27.22 26.78 -53.22
CA THR A 11 27.80 26.67 -54.54
C THR A 11 27.71 25.23 -55.09
N LEU A 12 27.06 25.12 -56.20
CA LEU A 12 26.83 24.07 -57.16
C LEU A 12 27.94 24.17 -58.24
N TYR A 13 28.44 23.05 -58.78
CA TYR A 13 29.06 22.78 -60.08
C TYR A 13 29.75 21.41 -60.02
N GLY A 14 29.71 20.48 -60.94
CA GLY A 14 29.26 20.49 -62.30
C GLY A 14 29.79 19.20 -62.97
N LEU A 15 28.98 18.62 -63.72
CA LEU A 15 29.06 17.58 -64.73
C LEU A 15 30.47 17.41 -65.44
N LEU A 16 30.94 16.17 -65.53
CA LEU A 16 31.62 15.73 -66.77
C LEU A 16 31.50 14.22 -67.01
N CYS A 17 30.83 13.87 -68.10
CA CYS A 17 30.78 12.54 -68.67
C CYS A 17 32.13 12.19 -69.31
N LEU A 18 32.63 10.95 -69.14
CA LEU A 18 33.51 10.33 -70.09
C LEU A 18 33.08 8.88 -70.28
N VAL A 19 32.52 8.62 -71.46
CA VAL A 19 32.26 7.29 -72.02
C VAL A 19 33.57 6.71 -72.56
N VAL A 20 33.98 5.52 -72.09
CA VAL A 20 34.92 4.67 -72.78
C VAL A 20 34.33 3.27 -72.87
N LEU A 21 33.97 2.92 -74.11
CA LEU A 21 33.67 1.55 -74.53
C LEU A 21 34.94 0.75 -74.58
N PHE A 22 35.06 -0.39 -73.93
CA PHE A 22 35.81 -1.52 -74.39
C PHE A 22 35.36 -2.83 -73.75
N GLY A 23 34.95 -3.76 -74.59
CA GLY A 23 35.39 -5.16 -74.60
C GLY A 23 34.60 -6.14 -73.72
N CYS A 24 33.64 -6.82 -74.32
CA CYS A 24 33.18 -8.12 -73.84
C CYS A 24 34.31 -9.12 -73.72
N GLN A 25 34.53 -9.59 -72.48
CA GLN A 25 35.16 -10.89 -72.28
C GLN A 25 34.20 -11.68 -71.34
N LYS A 26 33.50 -12.67 -71.91
CA LYS A 26 32.83 -13.73 -71.17
C LYS A 26 33.92 -14.49 -70.40
N SER A 27 33.91 -14.30 -69.09
CA SER A 27 34.55 -15.22 -68.17
C SER A 27 33.46 -16.10 -67.63
N ASP A 28 33.40 -17.33 -68.06
CA ASP A 28 32.62 -18.38 -67.39
C ASP A 28 33.24 -18.58 -65.99
N LYS A 29 32.66 -17.87 -64.99
CA LYS A 29 32.81 -18.26 -63.58
C LYS A 29 31.87 -19.42 -63.35
N THR A 30 32.42 -20.60 -63.31
CA THR A 30 31.84 -21.73 -62.64
C THR A 30 31.54 -21.29 -61.20
N THR A 31 30.27 -20.89 -60.90
CA THR A 31 29.77 -20.72 -59.57
C THR A 31 29.70 -22.10 -58.94
N THR A 32 30.70 -22.45 -58.17
CA THR A 32 30.52 -23.45 -57.13
C THR A 32 29.32 -22.95 -56.32
N PRO A 33 28.32 -23.79 -56.04
CA PRO A 33 27.22 -23.36 -55.13
C PRO A 33 27.85 -22.99 -53.81
N ASP A 34 27.72 -21.70 -53.41
CA ASP A 34 28.12 -21.23 -52.09
C ASP A 34 27.36 -22.09 -51.08
N THR A 35 28.09 -22.89 -50.31
CA THR A 35 27.51 -23.70 -49.27
C THR A 35 27.00 -22.74 -48.18
N PRO A 36 25.71 -22.76 -47.83
CA PRO A 36 25.17 -21.84 -46.84
C PRO A 36 25.95 -21.86 -45.53
N GLN A 37 26.25 -20.69 -44.99
CA GLN A 37 26.83 -20.52 -43.65
C GLN A 37 25.71 -20.37 -42.63
N VAL A 38 25.79 -21.15 -41.56
CA VAL A 38 24.83 -21.17 -40.46
C VAL A 38 25.55 -20.89 -39.16
N ARG A 39 24.89 -20.12 -38.30
CA ARG A 39 25.32 -19.82 -36.95
C ARG A 39 24.52 -20.65 -35.95
N LEU A 40 25.19 -21.51 -35.21
CA LEU A 40 24.57 -22.33 -34.16
C LEU A 40 24.89 -21.76 -32.79
N ILE A 41 23.87 -21.56 -31.99
CA ILE A 41 23.93 -21.15 -30.57
C ILE A 41 23.33 -22.29 -29.76
N VAL A 42 24.15 -22.99 -28.97
CA VAL A 42 23.75 -24.11 -28.13
C VAL A 42 24.66 -24.20 -26.93
N ASP A 43 24.09 -24.51 -25.74
CA ASP A 43 24.82 -24.73 -24.49
C ASP A 43 25.79 -23.59 -24.13
N GLY A 44 25.34 -22.33 -24.38
CA GLY A 44 26.13 -21.11 -24.12
C GLY A 44 27.28 -20.87 -25.07
N SER A 45 27.46 -21.71 -26.13
CA SER A 45 28.50 -21.56 -27.15
C SER A 45 27.91 -21.15 -28.50
N GLU A 46 28.67 -20.35 -29.23
CA GLU A 46 28.33 -19.91 -30.59
C GLU A 46 29.37 -20.45 -31.56
N GLN A 47 28.90 -21.12 -32.63
CA GLN A 47 29.74 -21.72 -33.65
C GLN A 47 29.17 -21.46 -35.03
N HIS A 48 30.07 -21.37 -36.03
CA HIS A 48 29.72 -21.16 -37.44
C HIS A 48 30.05 -22.41 -38.24
N TYR A 49 29.11 -22.82 -39.08
CA TYR A 49 29.23 -24.01 -39.90
C TYR A 49 28.88 -23.73 -41.35
N GLU A 50 29.56 -24.43 -42.25
CA GLU A 50 29.14 -24.53 -43.66
C GLU A 50 28.41 -25.85 -43.84
N THR A 51 27.18 -25.79 -44.35
CA THR A 51 26.37 -26.99 -44.49
C THR A 51 25.50 -26.97 -45.73
N SER A 52 25.25 -28.15 -46.28
CA SER A 52 24.42 -28.37 -47.47
C SER A 52 23.17 -29.21 -47.19
N VAL A 53 22.82 -29.42 -45.89
CA VAL A 53 21.60 -30.13 -45.52
C VAL A 53 20.37 -29.24 -45.79
N ALA A 54 19.20 -29.89 -45.92
CA ALA A 54 17.99 -29.18 -46.31
C ALA A 54 17.30 -28.45 -45.16
N THR A 55 17.36 -28.98 -43.96
CA THR A 55 16.60 -28.46 -42.82
C THR A 55 17.44 -28.28 -41.56
N VAL A 56 16.93 -27.49 -40.60
CA VAL A 56 17.53 -27.27 -39.30
C VAL A 56 17.69 -28.58 -38.50
N GLY A 57 16.69 -29.46 -38.53
CA GLY A 57 16.79 -30.77 -37.85
C GLY A 57 17.92 -31.64 -38.40
N GLU A 58 18.01 -31.79 -39.75
CA GLU A 58 19.13 -32.53 -40.41
C GLU A 58 20.49 -31.90 -40.09
N PHE A 59 20.53 -30.58 -39.90
CA PHE A 59 21.74 -29.87 -39.50
C PHE A 59 22.15 -30.22 -38.07
N LEU A 60 21.22 -30.18 -37.11
CA LEU A 60 21.49 -30.51 -35.72
C LEU A 60 21.95 -31.98 -35.56
N ASP A 61 21.28 -32.91 -36.26
CA ASP A 61 21.72 -34.33 -36.30
C ASP A 61 23.15 -34.48 -36.84
N ARG A 62 23.49 -33.72 -37.89
CA ARG A 62 24.84 -33.79 -38.52
C ARG A 62 25.93 -33.28 -37.58
N VAL A 63 25.66 -32.23 -36.81
CA VAL A 63 26.65 -31.65 -35.88
C VAL A 63 26.63 -32.34 -34.52
N GLY A 64 25.75 -33.35 -34.35
CA GLY A 64 25.68 -34.17 -33.14
C GLY A 64 25.05 -33.45 -31.94
N VAL A 65 24.07 -32.57 -32.19
CA VAL A 65 23.29 -31.91 -31.14
C VAL A 65 22.03 -32.73 -30.89
N ASP A 66 22.05 -33.54 -29.84
CA ASP A 66 20.88 -34.26 -29.38
C ASP A 66 19.90 -33.31 -28.66
N LEU A 67 18.62 -33.37 -29.04
CA LEU A 67 17.55 -32.60 -28.43
C LEU A 67 16.82 -33.44 -27.37
N GLY A 68 16.61 -32.89 -26.21
CA GLY A 68 15.71 -33.45 -25.22
C GLY A 68 14.23 -33.21 -25.58
N ASP A 69 13.31 -34.00 -25.01
CA ASP A 69 11.88 -33.94 -25.32
C ASP A 69 11.23 -32.56 -25.11
N LEU A 70 11.83 -31.71 -24.26
CA LEU A 70 11.33 -30.37 -23.93
C LEU A 70 12.15 -29.26 -24.58
N ASP A 71 13.31 -29.58 -25.22
CA ASP A 71 14.16 -28.58 -25.81
C ASP A 71 13.45 -27.88 -26.98
N ARG A 72 13.79 -26.62 -27.18
CA ARG A 72 13.22 -25.82 -28.27
C ARG A 72 14.30 -25.38 -29.22
N VAL A 73 13.93 -25.39 -30.50
CA VAL A 73 14.82 -24.97 -31.58
C VAL A 73 14.21 -23.78 -32.31
N GLU A 74 14.98 -22.73 -32.46
CA GLU A 74 14.58 -21.51 -33.14
C GLU A 74 15.58 -21.20 -34.28
N PRO A 75 15.13 -21.19 -35.55
CA PRO A 75 13.77 -21.53 -36.00
C PRO A 75 13.51 -23.05 -35.93
N ALA A 76 12.23 -23.46 -36.07
CA ALA A 76 11.84 -24.86 -35.92
C ALA A 76 12.60 -25.82 -36.82
N GLU A 77 12.77 -27.09 -36.42
CA GLU A 77 13.55 -28.12 -37.07
C GLU A 77 13.23 -28.33 -38.56
N TYR A 78 11.97 -28.12 -38.97
CA TYR A 78 11.56 -28.23 -40.36
C TYR A 78 11.91 -27.01 -41.22
N THR A 79 12.50 -25.96 -40.68
CA THR A 79 12.90 -24.76 -41.41
C THR A 79 14.03 -25.07 -42.36
N SER A 80 13.93 -24.60 -43.61
CA SER A 80 14.99 -24.78 -44.60
C SER A 80 16.22 -23.94 -44.26
N ILE A 81 17.39 -24.54 -44.47
CA ILE A 81 18.68 -23.85 -44.30
C ILE A 81 18.83 -22.77 -45.36
N SER A 82 19.25 -21.60 -44.93
CA SER A 82 19.61 -20.46 -45.78
C SER A 82 20.92 -19.84 -45.29
N ASP A 83 21.59 -19.14 -46.20
CA ASP A 83 22.82 -18.44 -45.84
C ASP A 83 22.58 -17.37 -44.76
N GLY A 84 23.44 -17.34 -43.74
CA GLY A 84 23.34 -16.45 -42.61
C GLY A 84 22.27 -16.87 -41.54
N LEU A 85 21.63 -18.04 -41.68
CA LEU A 85 20.63 -18.50 -40.70
C LEU A 85 21.28 -18.69 -39.33
N THR A 86 20.62 -18.13 -38.31
CA THR A 86 20.96 -18.38 -36.91
C THR A 86 20.02 -19.42 -36.34
N ILE A 87 20.58 -20.50 -35.83
CA ILE A 87 19.87 -21.59 -35.16
C ILE A 87 20.21 -21.51 -33.67
N ARG A 88 19.18 -21.40 -32.84
CA ARG A 88 19.33 -21.41 -31.41
C ARG A 88 18.64 -22.64 -30.85
N VAL A 89 19.37 -23.38 -30.04
CA VAL A 89 18.82 -24.47 -29.23
C VAL A 89 18.68 -23.97 -27.80
N VAL A 90 17.45 -23.99 -27.26
CA VAL A 90 17.15 -23.64 -25.89
C VAL A 90 16.97 -24.94 -25.11
N ARG A 91 17.83 -25.18 -24.16
CA ARG A 91 17.73 -26.36 -23.27
C ARG A 91 16.65 -26.12 -22.23
N VAL A 92 15.59 -26.94 -22.24
CA VAL A 92 14.48 -26.83 -21.31
C VAL A 92 14.50 -27.99 -20.32
N ARG A 93 14.52 -27.63 -19.04
CA ARG A 93 14.47 -28.60 -17.93
C ARG A 93 13.33 -28.23 -16.98
N VAL A 94 12.54 -29.22 -16.60
CA VAL A 94 11.45 -29.06 -15.62
C VAL A 94 11.81 -29.84 -14.37
N GLU A 95 11.82 -29.15 -13.25
CA GLU A 95 12.10 -29.75 -11.95
C GLU A 95 10.95 -29.51 -10.99
N VAL A 96 10.83 -30.39 -9.99
CA VAL A 96 9.90 -30.23 -8.89
C VAL A 96 10.72 -29.92 -7.64
N GLU A 97 10.59 -28.70 -7.15
CA GLU A 97 11.37 -28.21 -6.03
C GLU A 97 10.49 -27.91 -4.81
N PRO A 98 10.92 -28.29 -3.60
CA PRO A 98 10.30 -27.78 -2.40
C PRO A 98 10.67 -26.31 -2.20
N GLY A 99 9.68 -25.48 -1.92
CA GLY A 99 9.88 -24.12 -1.45
C GLY A 99 10.20 -24.08 0.04
N GLU A 100 10.37 -22.89 0.56
CA GLU A 100 10.56 -22.66 1.99
C GLU A 100 9.31 -23.06 2.79
N GLU A 101 9.51 -23.38 4.04
CA GLU A 101 8.43 -23.61 4.99
C GLU A 101 7.71 -22.29 5.28
N GLN A 102 6.40 -22.31 5.30
CA GLN A 102 5.57 -21.15 5.54
C GLN A 102 4.67 -21.36 6.74
N LEU A 103 4.51 -20.33 7.57
CA LEU A 103 3.63 -20.38 8.72
C LEU A 103 2.17 -20.17 8.30
N ILE A 104 1.30 -21.04 8.81
CA ILE A 104 -0.16 -20.90 8.73
C ILE A 104 -0.61 -20.28 10.05
N PRO A 105 -1.19 -19.06 10.04
CA PRO A 105 -1.71 -18.45 11.26
C PRO A 105 -2.80 -19.30 11.90
N TYR A 106 -2.77 -19.41 13.23
CA TYR A 106 -3.84 -20.08 13.95
C TYR A 106 -5.14 -19.28 13.92
N GLU A 107 -6.26 -19.98 14.05
CA GLU A 107 -7.59 -19.38 14.22
C GLU A 107 -7.87 -19.09 15.71
N ARG A 108 -8.76 -18.11 15.98
CA ARG A 108 -9.23 -17.82 17.33
C ARG A 108 -10.66 -18.32 17.50
N GLN A 109 -10.89 -19.11 18.55
CA GLN A 109 -12.20 -19.54 19.01
C GLN A 109 -12.57 -18.81 20.29
N ILE A 110 -13.76 -18.21 20.31
CA ILE A 110 -14.26 -17.46 21.47
C ILE A 110 -15.33 -18.30 22.16
N VAL A 111 -15.12 -18.57 23.45
CA VAL A 111 -16.03 -19.31 24.30
C VAL A 111 -16.51 -18.40 25.41
N GLN A 112 -17.83 -18.26 25.54
CA GLN A 112 -18.45 -17.50 26.63
C GLN A 112 -18.41 -18.34 27.91
N ASP A 113 -17.92 -17.73 28.99
CA ASP A 113 -17.81 -18.40 30.28
C ASP A 113 -18.27 -17.48 31.41
N THR A 114 -19.20 -17.97 32.24
CA THR A 114 -19.73 -17.26 33.40
C THR A 114 -18.74 -17.19 34.55
N SER A 115 -17.65 -17.98 34.52
CA SER A 115 -16.59 -17.95 35.54
C SER A 115 -15.61 -16.79 35.33
N VAL A 116 -15.62 -16.18 34.15
CA VAL A 116 -14.82 -15.00 33.83
C VAL A 116 -15.65 -13.75 34.11
N ALA A 117 -15.04 -12.78 34.80
CA ALA A 117 -15.77 -11.54 35.11
C ALA A 117 -16.16 -10.81 33.81
N ALA A 118 -17.36 -10.26 33.80
CA ALA A 118 -17.89 -9.56 32.64
C ALA A 118 -16.96 -8.47 32.13
N GLY A 119 -16.66 -8.49 30.83
CA GLY A 119 -15.71 -7.58 30.17
C GLY A 119 -14.23 -7.99 30.36
N GLN A 120 -13.97 -9.15 30.95
CA GLN A 120 -12.62 -9.74 30.99
C GLN A 120 -12.55 -10.96 30.07
N SER A 121 -11.37 -11.20 29.53
CA SER A 121 -11.05 -12.39 28.74
C SER A 121 -9.85 -13.14 29.35
N ARG A 122 -9.80 -14.43 29.14
CA ARG A 122 -8.68 -15.28 29.53
C ARG A 122 -8.41 -16.30 28.43
N ILE A 123 -7.16 -16.41 27.99
CA ILE A 123 -6.75 -17.49 27.09
C ILE A 123 -6.86 -18.80 27.84
N LEU A 124 -7.70 -19.71 27.34
CA LEU A 124 -7.83 -21.07 27.83
C LEU A 124 -6.76 -21.95 27.22
N GLU A 125 -6.61 -21.87 25.90
CA GLU A 125 -5.62 -22.60 25.14
C GLU A 125 -4.88 -21.64 24.20
N PRO A 126 -3.55 -21.53 24.29
CA PRO A 126 -2.79 -20.70 23.38
C PRO A 126 -2.81 -21.28 21.97
N GLY A 127 -2.97 -20.41 20.97
CA GLY A 127 -2.88 -20.79 19.57
C GLY A 127 -1.48 -21.21 19.18
N GLN A 128 -1.39 -22.12 18.22
CA GLN A 128 -0.14 -22.55 17.62
C GLN A 128 -0.26 -22.48 16.11
N ASN A 129 0.67 -21.77 15.45
CA ASN A 129 0.72 -21.71 14.00
C ASN A 129 0.98 -23.10 13.41
N GLY A 130 0.34 -23.38 12.29
CA GLY A 130 0.69 -24.51 11.44
C GLY A 130 1.93 -24.19 10.60
N ILE A 131 2.47 -25.21 9.95
CA ILE A 131 3.57 -25.09 8.99
C ILE A 131 3.19 -25.83 7.73
N GLU A 132 3.27 -25.18 6.59
CA GLU A 132 3.11 -25.79 5.27
C GLU A 132 4.35 -25.60 4.41
N GLN A 133 4.53 -26.47 3.45
CA GLN A 133 5.55 -26.36 2.42
C GLN A 133 4.89 -26.39 1.05
N ILE A 134 5.20 -25.41 0.22
CA ILE A 134 4.71 -25.36 -1.16
C ILE A 134 5.72 -26.05 -2.06
N ILE A 135 5.24 -26.98 -2.86
CA ILE A 135 6.05 -27.65 -3.87
C ILE A 135 5.81 -26.93 -5.21
N TYR A 136 6.89 -26.56 -5.86
CA TYR A 136 6.87 -25.84 -7.13
C TYR A 136 7.30 -26.72 -8.29
N ARG A 137 6.67 -26.54 -9.42
CA ARG A 137 7.21 -26.93 -10.71
C ARG A 137 8.01 -25.74 -11.26
N VAL A 138 9.29 -25.96 -11.50
CA VAL A 138 10.21 -24.92 -11.97
C VAL A 138 10.69 -25.29 -13.36
N VAL A 139 10.60 -24.34 -14.28
CA VAL A 139 11.10 -24.49 -15.65
C VAL A 139 12.36 -23.67 -15.81
N TYR A 140 13.40 -24.33 -16.26
CA TYR A 140 14.68 -23.72 -16.59
C TYR A 140 14.90 -23.70 -18.11
N GLU A 141 15.29 -22.56 -18.66
CA GLU A 141 15.76 -22.43 -20.03
C GLU A 141 17.23 -21.99 -20.02
N ASP A 142 18.08 -22.77 -20.71
CA ASP A 142 19.53 -22.55 -20.71
C ASP A 142 20.12 -22.42 -19.28
N GLY A 143 19.53 -23.13 -18.30
CA GLY A 143 19.95 -23.09 -16.92
C GLY A 143 19.40 -21.88 -16.10
N VAL A 144 18.62 -21.00 -16.71
CA VAL A 144 17.98 -19.86 -16.04
C VAL A 144 16.53 -20.19 -15.73
N GLU A 145 16.09 -19.93 -14.51
CA GLU A 145 14.69 -20.09 -14.11
C GLU A 145 13.82 -19.08 -14.89
N VAL A 146 12.84 -19.59 -15.64
CA VAL A 146 11.90 -18.77 -16.42
C VAL A 146 10.46 -18.86 -15.91
N GLU A 147 10.12 -19.95 -15.23
CA GLU A 147 8.78 -20.14 -14.68
C GLU A 147 8.86 -20.90 -13.35
N ARG A 148 8.08 -20.46 -12.35
CA ARG A 148 7.91 -21.16 -11.06
C ARG A 148 6.44 -21.16 -10.69
N VAL A 149 5.80 -22.32 -10.70
CA VAL A 149 4.36 -22.49 -10.46
C VAL A 149 4.14 -23.43 -9.27
N PRO A 150 3.31 -23.06 -8.28
CA PRO A 150 2.98 -23.94 -7.17
C PRO A 150 2.10 -25.10 -7.69
N VAL A 151 2.48 -26.33 -7.39
CA VAL A 151 1.75 -27.54 -7.84
C VAL A 151 1.15 -28.34 -6.69
N ARG A 152 1.67 -28.17 -5.46
CA ARG A 152 1.19 -28.90 -4.29
C ARG A 152 1.52 -28.15 -3.01
N ARG A 153 0.64 -28.26 -2.01
CA ARG A 153 0.90 -27.84 -0.63
C ARG A 153 0.95 -29.07 0.27
N ILE A 154 1.90 -29.08 1.18
CA ILE A 154 2.09 -30.15 2.15
C ILE A 154 2.04 -29.52 3.54
N THR A 155 1.07 -29.89 4.36
CA THR A 155 1.03 -29.49 5.76
C THR A 155 2.06 -30.30 6.52
N LEU A 156 3.08 -29.63 7.05
CA LEU A 156 4.13 -30.24 7.86
C LEU A 156 3.73 -30.31 9.33
N GLN A 157 2.99 -29.30 9.77
CA GLN A 157 2.46 -29.21 11.13
C GLN A 157 1.05 -28.59 11.07
N GLU A 158 0.08 -29.27 11.68
CA GLU A 158 -1.26 -28.72 11.86
C GLU A 158 -1.24 -27.58 12.88
N GLY A 159 -1.93 -26.47 12.56
CA GLY A 159 -2.16 -25.38 13.50
C GLY A 159 -3.14 -25.79 14.61
N ARG A 160 -3.01 -25.17 15.79
CA ARG A 160 -3.99 -25.31 16.86
C ARG A 160 -4.66 -23.96 17.09
N PRO A 161 -6.00 -23.90 17.15
CA PRO A 161 -6.69 -22.63 17.41
C PRO A 161 -6.39 -22.12 18.81
N GLU A 162 -6.37 -20.80 18.95
CA GLU A 162 -6.38 -20.13 20.23
C GLU A 162 -7.82 -20.13 20.78
N THR A 163 -8.02 -20.63 21.98
CA THR A 163 -9.33 -20.59 22.66
C THR A 163 -9.32 -19.51 23.73
N VAL A 164 -10.18 -18.50 23.57
CA VAL A 164 -10.34 -17.38 24.52
C VAL A 164 -11.66 -17.51 25.24
N LEU A 165 -11.61 -17.58 26.57
CA LEU A 165 -12.79 -17.49 27.43
C LEU A 165 -13.13 -16.01 27.65
N VAL A 166 -14.40 -15.65 27.50
CA VAL A 166 -14.89 -14.30 27.67
C VAL A 166 -16.01 -14.25 28.67
N GLY A 167 -15.88 -13.37 29.64
CA GLY A 167 -16.87 -13.14 30.69
C GLY A 167 -18.11 -12.43 30.15
N VAL A 168 -19.28 -12.95 30.48
CA VAL A 168 -20.55 -12.52 29.92
C VAL A 168 -21.17 -11.41 30.77
N ARG A 169 -21.14 -10.15 30.30
CA ARG A 169 -22.14 -9.16 30.67
C ARG A 169 -23.24 -9.02 29.63
N GLU A 170 -22.84 -9.13 28.35
CA GLU A 170 -23.76 -9.24 27.23
C GLU A 170 -23.24 -10.39 26.35
N ALA A 171 -24.15 -11.23 25.88
CA ALA A 171 -23.79 -12.27 24.95
C ALA A 171 -23.17 -11.64 23.70
N PHE A 172 -21.96 -12.11 23.29
CA PHE A 172 -21.39 -11.74 22.00
C PHE A 172 -22.37 -12.16 20.90
N VAL A 173 -23.00 -11.17 20.27
CA VAL A 173 -23.94 -11.42 19.18
C VAL A 173 -23.20 -11.25 17.87
N PRO A 174 -23.01 -12.32 17.07
CA PRO A 174 -22.45 -12.20 15.74
C PRO A 174 -23.18 -11.13 14.94
N THR A 175 -22.45 -10.12 14.50
CA THR A 175 -22.97 -9.00 13.75
C THR A 175 -22.59 -9.15 12.29
N PRO A 176 -23.55 -9.10 11.33
CA PRO A 176 -23.24 -9.08 9.90
C PRO A 176 -22.33 -7.89 9.57
N ILE A 177 -21.34 -8.13 8.71
CA ILE A 177 -20.37 -7.12 8.26
C ILE A 177 -20.42 -7.07 6.74
N THR A 178 -20.66 -5.87 6.20
CA THR A 178 -20.57 -5.60 4.76
C THR A 178 -19.13 -5.20 4.43
N GLY A 179 -18.53 -5.84 3.42
CA GLY A 179 -17.14 -5.57 3.05
C GLY A 179 -16.14 -6.28 3.98
N THR A 180 -15.00 -5.64 4.19
CA THR A 180 -13.88 -6.18 4.95
C THR A 180 -13.48 -5.20 6.06
N ILE A 181 -13.40 -5.69 7.28
CA ILE A 181 -12.77 -4.96 8.40
C ILE A 181 -11.44 -5.62 8.69
N ALA A 182 -10.35 -4.86 8.60
CA ALA A 182 -9.04 -5.26 9.06
C ALA A 182 -8.71 -4.54 10.38
N TYR A 183 -8.08 -5.21 11.32
CA TYR A 183 -7.67 -4.60 12.57
C TYR A 183 -6.31 -5.10 13.04
N LEU A 184 -5.57 -4.21 13.68
CA LEU A 184 -4.29 -4.48 14.30
C LEU A 184 -4.52 -4.83 15.77
N SER A 185 -4.09 -6.01 16.19
CA SER A 185 -4.29 -6.51 17.55
C SER A 185 -2.96 -6.91 18.17
N GLY A 186 -2.78 -6.58 19.44
CA GLY A 186 -1.57 -6.87 20.21
C GLY A 186 -1.16 -5.71 21.11
N ASN A 187 0.05 -5.80 21.63
CA ASN A 187 0.69 -4.75 22.43
C ASN A 187 2.21 -4.79 22.24
N ARG A 188 2.93 -3.88 22.89
CA ARG A 188 4.41 -3.79 22.77
C ARG A 188 5.16 -4.99 23.34
N GLU A 189 4.55 -5.76 24.25
CA GLU A 189 5.22 -6.89 24.91
C GLU A 189 5.15 -8.16 24.07
N ILE A 190 3.99 -8.42 23.44
CA ILE A 190 3.75 -9.62 22.63
C ILE A 190 3.83 -9.37 21.12
N GLY A 191 4.03 -8.09 20.73
CA GLY A 191 4.01 -7.64 19.34
C GLY A 191 2.58 -7.48 18.79
N TYR A 192 2.49 -7.08 17.52
CA TYR A 192 1.23 -6.79 16.83
C TYR A 192 1.01 -7.75 15.68
N ASN A 193 -0.27 -8.06 15.43
CA ASN A 193 -0.71 -8.91 14.32
C ASN A 193 -1.89 -8.29 13.61
N ALA A 194 -1.98 -8.53 12.31
CA ALA A 194 -3.12 -8.17 11.49
C ALA A 194 -4.19 -9.25 11.54
N TRP A 195 -5.44 -8.82 11.66
CA TRP A 195 -6.63 -9.66 11.67
C TRP A 195 -7.65 -9.13 10.68
N VAL A 196 -8.57 -9.97 10.25
CA VAL A 196 -9.65 -9.61 9.33
C VAL A 196 -10.98 -10.22 9.77
N MET A 197 -12.08 -9.47 9.54
CA MET A 197 -13.45 -9.94 9.64
C MET A 197 -14.17 -9.72 8.29
N ARG A 198 -14.91 -10.72 7.84
CA ARG A 198 -15.75 -10.63 6.63
C ARG A 198 -17.06 -11.36 6.82
N GLY A 199 -18.16 -10.76 6.38
CA GLY A 199 -19.50 -11.33 6.46
C GLY A 199 -20.07 -11.37 7.87
N SER A 200 -19.27 -11.56 8.91
CA SER A 200 -19.70 -11.59 10.32
C SER A 200 -18.56 -11.24 11.26
N SER A 201 -18.87 -10.58 12.38
CA SER A 201 -17.92 -10.34 13.46
C SER A 201 -17.42 -11.62 14.15
N ALA A 202 -18.13 -12.74 14.02
CA ALA A 202 -17.66 -14.05 14.49
C ALA A 202 -16.62 -14.69 13.57
N ALA A 203 -16.54 -14.25 12.31
CA ALA A 203 -15.59 -14.76 11.33
C ALA A 203 -14.27 -13.97 11.37
N GLN A 204 -13.57 -14.05 12.52
CA GLN A 204 -12.28 -13.40 12.73
C GLN A 204 -11.16 -14.34 12.31
N ARG A 205 -10.29 -13.84 11.43
CA ARG A 205 -9.14 -14.60 10.94
C ARG A 205 -7.86 -13.77 11.09
N ARG A 206 -6.84 -14.38 11.67
CA ARG A 206 -5.50 -13.80 11.74
C ARG A 206 -4.86 -13.85 10.35
N LEU A 207 -4.27 -12.74 9.92
CA LEU A 207 -3.61 -12.62 8.62
C LEU A 207 -2.10 -12.89 8.70
N THR A 208 -1.46 -12.52 9.80
CA THR A 208 -0.01 -12.64 9.98
C THR A 208 0.33 -13.65 11.04
N ALA A 209 1.35 -14.47 10.80
CA ALA A 209 1.78 -15.53 11.74
C ALA A 209 2.80 -14.99 12.78
N GLU A 210 3.57 -13.97 12.41
CA GLU A 210 4.62 -13.38 13.24
C GLU A 210 4.18 -12.02 13.80
N SER A 211 4.61 -11.71 15.03
CA SER A 211 4.15 -10.56 15.80
C SER A 211 5.06 -9.33 15.64
N PHE A 212 5.58 -9.07 14.44
CA PHE A 212 6.55 -8.00 14.19
C PHE A 212 6.00 -6.79 13.44
N LEU A 213 4.67 -6.66 13.33
CA LEU A 213 4.08 -5.49 12.70
C LEU A 213 4.39 -4.25 13.55
N ASP A 214 4.75 -3.17 12.84
CA ASP A 214 4.78 -1.87 13.47
C ASP A 214 3.43 -1.15 13.25
N THR A 215 3.17 -0.11 14.04
CA THR A 215 1.90 0.63 13.98
C THR A 215 1.92 1.77 12.95
N ARG A 216 2.95 1.87 12.12
CA ARG A 216 3.21 3.03 11.27
C ARG A 216 2.35 3.04 10.00
N VAL A 217 2.30 1.91 9.32
CA VAL A 217 1.44 1.70 8.16
C VAL A 217 0.51 0.52 8.42
N PHE A 218 -0.78 0.78 8.34
CA PHE A 218 -1.83 -0.22 8.38
C PHE A 218 -2.98 0.29 7.52
N ALA A 219 -3.02 -0.08 6.24
CA ALA A 219 -3.92 0.52 5.26
C ALA A 219 -4.58 -0.56 4.39
N LEU A 220 -5.90 -0.68 4.52
CA LEU A 220 -6.72 -1.61 3.74
C LEU A 220 -7.02 -1.00 2.37
N SER A 221 -6.90 -1.79 1.30
CA SER A 221 -7.25 -1.33 -0.05
C SER A 221 -8.75 -0.98 -0.16
N PRO A 222 -9.16 -0.06 -1.04
CA PRO A 222 -10.56 0.38 -1.16
C PRO A 222 -11.55 -0.75 -1.48
N ASP A 223 -11.09 -1.83 -2.11
CA ASP A 223 -11.88 -3.04 -2.40
C ASP A 223 -11.79 -4.11 -1.29
N GLY A 224 -11.05 -3.83 -0.22
CA GLY A 224 -10.85 -4.73 0.91
C GLY A 224 -10.03 -5.99 0.62
N ARG A 225 -9.38 -6.10 -0.54
CA ARG A 225 -8.65 -7.31 -0.97
C ARG A 225 -7.22 -7.37 -0.47
N TYR A 226 -6.60 -6.23 -0.21
CA TYR A 226 -5.20 -6.15 0.18
C TYR A 226 -5.03 -5.27 1.41
N LEU A 227 -4.15 -5.67 2.30
CA LEU A 227 -3.71 -4.89 3.44
C LEU A 227 -2.23 -4.57 3.27
N LEU A 228 -1.89 -3.27 3.29
CA LEU A 228 -0.52 -2.76 3.44
C LEU A 228 -0.18 -2.64 4.91
N PHE A 229 1.01 -3.06 5.28
CA PHE A 229 1.52 -2.90 6.64
C PHE A 229 3.05 -2.86 6.65
N THR A 230 3.61 -2.30 7.70
CA THR A 230 5.05 -2.31 7.93
C THR A 230 5.43 -3.37 8.96
N ILE A 231 6.60 -3.97 8.74
CA ILE A 231 7.25 -4.87 9.69
C ILE A 231 8.50 -4.16 10.19
N HIS A 232 8.65 -4.11 11.51
CA HIS A 232 9.84 -3.56 12.15
C HIS A 232 11.05 -4.47 11.88
N THR A 233 12.13 -3.90 11.40
CA THR A 233 13.37 -4.64 11.20
C THR A 233 13.99 -4.91 12.57
N SER A 234 14.19 -6.18 12.93
CA SER A 234 14.82 -6.54 14.19
C SER A 234 16.26 -6.02 14.20
N ALA A 235 16.70 -5.49 15.35
CA ALA A 235 18.04 -4.95 15.54
C ALA A 235 19.17 -5.97 15.31
N GLU A 236 18.84 -7.24 15.07
CA GLU A 236 19.79 -8.34 14.86
C GLU A 236 20.06 -8.63 13.37
N GLU A 237 19.15 -8.25 12.45
CA GLU A 237 19.26 -8.66 11.04
C GLU A 237 19.84 -7.62 10.08
N GLU A 238 19.65 -6.33 10.30
CA GLU A 238 20.36 -5.28 9.56
C GLU A 238 20.47 -4.00 10.38
N ILE A 239 21.68 -3.63 10.71
CA ILE A 239 22.02 -2.32 11.27
C ILE A 239 21.74 -1.30 10.16
N GLY A 240 20.54 -0.70 10.13
CA GLY A 240 20.30 0.40 9.23
C GLY A 240 18.93 0.61 8.62
N ALA A 241 17.91 -0.19 8.91
CA ALA A 241 16.55 0.04 8.41
C ALA A 241 15.54 0.26 9.55
N ILE A 242 14.56 1.17 9.35
CA ILE A 242 13.48 1.42 10.32
C ILE A 242 12.45 0.29 10.24
N ASN A 243 12.02 -0.03 9.02
CA ASN A 243 11.01 -1.03 8.69
C ASN A 243 11.06 -1.41 7.20
N SER A 244 10.23 -2.37 6.84
CA SER A 244 9.93 -2.73 5.45
C SER A 244 8.43 -2.75 5.20
N LEU A 245 8.00 -2.42 3.98
CA LEU A 245 6.59 -2.39 3.57
C LEU A 245 6.18 -3.72 2.94
N TRP A 246 5.09 -4.28 3.45
CA TRP A 246 4.54 -5.57 3.05
C TRP A 246 3.08 -5.46 2.63
N LEU A 247 2.64 -6.45 1.88
CA LEU A 247 1.28 -6.60 1.38
C LEU A 247 0.77 -8.00 1.68
N ILE A 248 -0.49 -8.13 2.10
CA ILE A 248 -1.15 -9.43 2.21
C ILE A 248 -2.54 -9.41 1.57
N ASN A 249 -2.92 -10.52 0.93
CA ASN A 249 -4.27 -10.69 0.42
C ASN A 249 -5.22 -11.11 1.54
N THR A 250 -6.21 -10.29 1.83
CA THR A 250 -7.19 -10.50 2.92
C THR A 250 -8.25 -11.54 2.58
N THR A 251 -8.42 -11.88 1.29
CA THR A 251 -9.51 -12.75 0.81
C THR A 251 -9.09 -14.20 0.63
N VAL A 252 -7.78 -14.41 0.49
CA VAL A 252 -7.20 -15.75 0.31
C VAL A 252 -6.91 -16.34 1.67
N GLU A 253 -7.37 -17.57 1.89
CA GLU A 253 -7.05 -18.33 3.09
C GLU A 253 -5.56 -18.71 3.08
N ASN A 254 -4.89 -18.52 4.22
CA ASN A 254 -3.45 -18.78 4.36
C ASN A 254 -2.58 -18.02 3.35
N ALA A 255 -3.02 -16.81 2.94
CA ALA A 255 -2.20 -15.93 2.12
C ALA A 255 -0.89 -15.61 2.84
N GLN A 256 0.21 -15.64 2.11
CA GLN A 256 1.50 -15.24 2.66
C GLN A 256 1.73 -13.75 2.43
N PRO A 257 2.33 -13.03 3.38
CA PRO A 257 2.77 -11.66 3.16
C PRO A 257 3.80 -11.57 2.03
N VAL A 258 3.69 -10.53 1.23
CA VAL A 258 4.61 -10.23 0.12
C VAL A 258 5.41 -8.99 0.46
N ASP A 259 6.73 -9.12 0.47
CA ASP A 259 7.65 -7.97 0.62
C ASP A 259 7.62 -7.11 -0.66
N LEU A 260 7.23 -5.85 -0.52
CA LEU A 260 7.21 -4.88 -1.62
C LEU A 260 8.58 -4.28 -1.92
N ARG A 261 9.62 -4.69 -1.21
CA ARG A 261 11.01 -4.22 -1.34
C ARG A 261 11.14 -2.69 -1.22
N LEU A 262 10.41 -2.15 -0.29
CA LEU A 262 10.51 -0.77 0.17
C LEU A 262 10.89 -0.77 1.65
N GLN A 263 11.96 -0.07 1.98
CA GLN A 263 12.45 0.11 3.34
C GLN A 263 12.22 1.54 3.83
N ASP A 264 12.29 1.73 5.14
CA ASP A 264 12.24 3.04 5.79
C ASP A 264 10.98 3.85 5.45
N VAL A 265 9.84 3.16 5.36
CA VAL A 265 8.57 3.77 4.99
C VAL A 265 7.93 4.43 6.21
N LEU A 266 7.73 5.74 6.15
CA LEU A 266 7.10 6.51 7.22
C LEU A 266 5.60 6.69 7.02
N TRP A 267 5.13 6.64 5.80
CA TRP A 267 3.73 6.68 5.44
C TRP A 267 3.50 5.92 4.13
N ALA A 268 2.39 5.19 4.02
CA ALA A 268 1.90 4.63 2.76
C ALA A 268 0.37 4.58 2.74
N GLY A 269 -0.23 4.75 1.56
CA GLY A 269 -1.68 4.72 1.39
C GLY A 269 -2.11 4.43 -0.05
N TRP A 270 -3.33 3.90 -0.19
CA TRP A 270 -3.93 3.51 -1.46
C TRP A 270 -4.58 4.69 -2.17
N SER A 271 -4.47 4.74 -3.48
CA SER A 271 -5.37 5.53 -4.32
C SER A 271 -6.79 4.96 -4.30
N ALA A 272 -7.78 5.76 -4.66
CA ALA A 272 -9.20 5.38 -4.59
C ALA A 272 -9.59 4.18 -5.47
N ASP A 273 -8.82 3.88 -6.53
CA ASP A 273 -9.01 2.70 -7.38
C ASP A 273 -8.35 1.44 -6.84
N GLY A 274 -7.48 1.56 -5.82
CA GLY A 274 -6.73 0.44 -5.26
C GLY A 274 -5.59 -0.08 -6.14
N GLU A 275 -5.22 0.63 -7.20
CA GLU A 275 -4.16 0.22 -8.13
C GLU A 275 -2.82 0.89 -7.83
N THR A 276 -2.85 2.12 -7.28
CA THR A 276 -1.66 2.91 -6.99
C THR A 276 -1.45 3.06 -5.49
N ILE A 277 -0.21 2.93 -5.07
CA ILE A 277 0.23 3.18 -3.70
C ILE A 277 1.07 4.45 -3.70
N ALA A 278 0.77 5.40 -2.82
CA ALA A 278 1.69 6.48 -2.51
C ALA A 278 2.42 6.18 -1.22
N TYR A 279 3.67 6.62 -1.11
CA TYR A 279 4.48 6.42 0.09
C TYR A 279 5.50 7.54 0.27
N SER A 280 5.94 7.71 1.52
CA SER A 280 7.01 8.62 1.94
C SER A 280 8.03 7.86 2.78
N THR A 281 9.29 8.26 2.67
CA THR A 281 10.41 7.55 3.27
C THR A 281 11.17 8.39 4.30
N GLY A 282 12.06 7.74 4.99
CA GLY A 282 13.00 8.37 5.92
C GLY A 282 14.33 7.63 5.93
N GLU A 283 15.13 7.92 6.92
CA GLU A 283 16.38 7.24 7.20
C GLU A 283 16.55 7.02 8.69
N VAL A 284 17.34 6.04 9.07
CA VAL A 284 17.65 5.77 10.48
C VAL A 284 18.45 6.94 11.06
N ALA A 285 18.06 7.42 12.23
CA ALA A 285 18.76 8.45 12.97
C ALA A 285 19.21 7.95 14.36
N ALA A 286 20.40 8.38 14.80
CA ALA A 286 20.92 8.00 16.11
C ALA A 286 20.21 8.68 17.29
N SER A 287 19.53 9.80 17.04
CA SER A 287 18.74 10.53 18.05
C SER A 287 17.28 10.11 18.03
N ALA A 288 16.58 10.30 19.16
CA ALA A 288 15.13 10.11 19.19
C ALA A 288 14.45 10.96 18.11
N PRO A 289 13.46 10.40 17.40
CA PRO A 289 12.75 9.14 17.63
C PRO A 289 13.39 7.90 16.99
N GLY A 290 14.60 7.96 16.48
CA GLY A 290 15.29 6.87 15.80
C GLY A 290 15.21 6.93 14.27
N TRP A 291 14.56 7.95 13.72
CA TRP A 291 14.48 8.20 12.27
C TRP A 291 14.51 9.69 11.95
N GLN A 292 14.83 10.01 10.71
CA GLN A 292 14.66 11.32 10.11
C GLN A 292 13.86 11.18 8.80
N ALA A 293 12.75 11.92 8.70
CA ALA A 293 11.90 11.88 7.51
C ALA A 293 12.55 12.61 6.33
N HIS A 294 12.42 12.05 5.15
CA HIS A 294 12.77 12.74 3.91
C HIS A 294 11.70 13.77 3.49
N ASN A 295 10.45 13.59 3.92
CA ASN A 295 9.29 14.36 3.47
C ASN A 295 9.12 14.34 1.94
N ASP A 296 9.58 13.30 1.31
CA ASP A 296 9.38 12.97 -0.08
C ASP A 296 7.97 12.41 -0.32
N LEU A 297 7.58 12.30 -1.56
CA LEU A 297 6.35 11.62 -1.92
C LEU A 297 6.55 10.87 -3.23
N TRP A 298 6.30 9.59 -3.20
CA TRP A 298 6.40 8.68 -4.31
C TRP A 298 5.06 8.03 -4.61
N THR A 299 4.86 7.65 -5.86
CA THR A 299 3.76 6.77 -6.28
C THR A 299 4.31 5.55 -6.98
N ALA A 300 3.61 4.43 -6.86
CA ALA A 300 3.93 3.20 -7.58
C ALA A 300 2.64 2.41 -7.87
N THR A 301 2.57 1.75 -9.01
CA THR A 301 1.45 0.90 -9.39
C THR A 301 1.71 -0.53 -8.90
N LEU A 302 0.67 -1.17 -8.35
CA LEU A 302 0.73 -2.58 -8.00
C LEU A 302 0.39 -3.43 -9.22
N SER A 303 1.32 -4.26 -9.67
CA SER A 303 1.11 -5.21 -10.76
C SER A 303 0.30 -6.43 -10.30
N ASP A 304 -0.25 -7.22 -11.25
CA ASP A 304 -0.92 -8.50 -10.96
C ASP A 304 -0.03 -9.49 -10.21
N GLY A 305 1.28 -9.40 -10.39
CA GLY A 305 2.28 -10.20 -9.66
C GLY A 305 2.64 -9.65 -8.27
N LEU A 306 1.85 -8.72 -7.73
CA LEU A 306 2.04 -8.08 -6.42
C LEU A 306 3.42 -7.41 -6.26
N ARG A 307 3.92 -6.80 -7.34
CA ARG A 307 5.17 -6.02 -7.34
C ARG A 307 4.88 -4.56 -7.64
N LEU A 308 5.65 -3.68 -7.03
CA LEU A 308 5.58 -2.26 -7.33
C LEU A 308 6.34 -1.95 -8.63
N VAL A 309 5.60 -1.40 -9.58
CA VAL A 309 6.11 -0.97 -10.90
C VAL A 309 5.80 0.51 -11.10
N SER A 310 6.35 1.11 -12.16
CA SER A 310 6.08 2.52 -12.54
C SER A 310 6.27 3.49 -11.38
N ARG A 311 7.38 3.36 -10.65
CA ARG A 311 7.69 4.27 -9.53
C ARG A 311 7.97 5.67 -10.06
N GLU A 312 7.28 6.66 -9.49
CA GLU A 312 7.42 8.07 -9.84
C GLU A 312 7.58 8.90 -8.58
N GLN A 313 8.56 9.78 -8.54
CA GLN A 313 8.73 10.74 -7.46
C GLN A 313 7.89 11.98 -7.74
N ILE A 314 6.89 12.20 -6.90
CA ILE A 314 5.98 13.35 -7.00
C ILE A 314 6.55 14.57 -6.28
N LEU A 315 7.21 14.37 -5.14
CA LEU A 315 7.92 15.40 -4.39
C LEU A 315 9.33 14.95 -4.07
N GLU A 316 10.28 15.85 -4.28
CA GLU A 316 11.63 15.71 -3.74
C GLU A 316 11.61 15.87 -2.22
N GLY A 317 12.61 15.29 -1.57
CA GLY A 317 12.78 15.38 -0.13
C GLY A 317 12.99 16.84 0.32
N SER A 318 12.48 17.18 1.49
CA SER A 318 12.55 18.53 2.06
C SER A 318 12.81 18.49 3.55
N ALA A 319 13.76 19.30 3.99
CA ALA A 319 14.05 19.56 5.41
C ALA A 319 13.45 20.90 5.89
N SER A 320 12.32 21.32 5.31
CA SER A 320 11.64 22.57 5.65
C SER A 320 10.46 22.35 6.58
N GLY A 321 10.11 23.35 7.38
CA GLY A 321 9.01 23.32 8.34
C GLY A 321 9.47 22.95 9.76
N ALA A 322 8.58 23.19 10.72
CA ALA A 322 8.83 22.81 12.10
C ALA A 322 8.79 21.28 12.24
N TYR A 323 9.73 20.75 13.03
CA TYR A 323 9.83 19.30 13.27
C TYR A 323 9.87 18.46 11.98
N PHE A 324 10.48 18.97 10.91
CA PHE A 324 10.56 18.30 9.59
C PHE A 324 11.08 16.85 9.67
N TRP A 325 11.91 16.55 10.65
CA TRP A 325 12.49 15.23 10.89
C TRP A 325 11.47 14.16 11.31
N TRP A 326 10.27 14.59 11.79
CA TRP A 326 9.21 13.66 12.22
C TRP A 326 8.51 12.98 11.04
N GLY A 327 8.21 13.76 9.99
CA GLY A 327 7.49 13.31 8.80
C GLY A 327 6.12 13.97 8.64
N ARG A 328 5.47 13.64 7.53
CA ARG A 328 4.17 14.16 7.11
C ARG A 328 3.12 13.07 7.11
N ASN A 329 1.86 13.44 7.38
CA ASN A 329 0.70 12.64 7.03
C ASN A 329 0.25 13.03 5.62
N TYR A 330 -0.26 12.06 4.87
CA TYR A 330 -0.80 12.27 3.53
C TYR A 330 -2.18 11.63 3.39
N ALA A 331 -2.97 12.07 2.41
CA ALA A 331 -4.25 11.45 2.06
C ALA A 331 -4.56 11.66 0.57
N TRP A 332 -4.87 10.57 -0.16
CA TRP A 332 -5.30 10.64 -1.53
C TRP A 332 -6.67 11.31 -1.67
N SER A 333 -6.83 12.20 -2.65
CA SER A 333 -8.15 12.65 -3.06
C SER A 333 -8.89 11.54 -3.82
N PRO A 334 -10.23 11.44 -3.69
CA PRO A 334 -11.02 10.42 -4.39
C PRO A 334 -10.90 10.47 -5.91
N ASP A 335 -10.66 11.65 -6.47
CA ASP A 335 -10.45 11.87 -7.91
C ASP A 335 -9.02 11.59 -8.38
N ARG A 336 -8.12 11.24 -7.48
CA ARG A 336 -6.70 10.92 -7.71
C ARG A 336 -5.86 12.07 -8.29
N ARG A 337 -6.37 13.31 -8.27
CA ARG A 337 -5.66 14.48 -8.79
C ARG A 337 -4.73 15.11 -7.76
N HIS A 338 -5.05 14.91 -6.49
CA HIS A 338 -4.36 15.53 -5.37
C HIS A 338 -4.00 14.52 -4.29
N ILE A 339 -2.93 14.80 -3.57
CA ILE A 339 -2.60 14.16 -2.32
C ILE A 339 -2.47 15.26 -1.28
N ALA A 340 -3.36 15.29 -0.29
CA ALA A 340 -3.24 16.20 0.83
C ALA A 340 -2.03 15.86 1.67
N TYR A 341 -1.40 16.87 2.25
CA TYR A 341 -0.33 16.70 3.23
C TYR A 341 -0.60 17.52 4.49
N ALA A 342 -0.17 17.00 5.61
CA ALA A 342 -0.06 17.72 6.87
C ALA A 342 1.34 17.52 7.46
N GLN A 343 1.87 18.58 8.03
CA GLN A 343 3.07 18.58 8.85
C GLN A 343 2.79 19.31 10.16
N ALA A 344 3.76 19.41 11.05
CA ALA A 344 3.55 19.93 12.40
C ALA A 344 3.06 21.39 12.44
N ASP A 345 3.26 22.17 11.37
CA ASP A 345 3.00 23.62 11.30
C ASP A 345 2.16 24.04 10.10
N SER A 346 1.73 23.11 9.25
CA SER A 346 0.91 23.46 8.08
C SER A 346 0.14 22.29 7.48
N VAL A 347 -0.88 22.61 6.70
CA VAL A 347 -1.64 21.66 5.88
C VAL A 347 -1.82 22.21 4.46
N GLY A 348 -1.88 21.30 3.50
CA GLY A 348 -2.04 21.64 2.10
C GLY A 348 -2.27 20.41 1.22
N TYR A 349 -2.03 20.57 -0.07
CA TYR A 349 -2.09 19.45 -1.01
C TYR A 349 -1.03 19.54 -2.11
N VAL A 350 -0.74 18.40 -2.69
CA VAL A 350 0.15 18.23 -3.85
C VAL A 350 -0.70 17.86 -5.05
N ARG A 351 -0.51 18.51 -6.18
CA ARG A 351 -1.09 18.06 -7.45
C ARG A 351 -0.25 16.92 -8.02
N VAL A 352 -0.87 15.78 -8.21
CA VAL A 352 -0.15 14.57 -8.65
C VAL A 352 0.53 14.76 -10.02
N ARG A 353 -0.13 15.45 -10.96
CA ARG A 353 0.36 15.61 -12.35
C ARG A 353 1.69 16.36 -12.51
N ASP A 354 2.03 17.25 -11.58
CA ASP A 354 3.17 18.17 -11.72
C ASP A 354 3.93 18.42 -10.40
N GLY A 355 3.58 17.72 -9.32
CA GLY A 355 4.22 17.85 -8.02
C GLY A 355 4.05 19.22 -7.34
N LYS A 356 3.20 20.11 -7.88
CA LYS A 356 3.03 21.45 -7.30
C LYS A 356 2.35 21.37 -5.94
N GLN A 357 3.03 21.87 -4.92
CA GLN A 357 2.48 22.03 -3.58
C GLN A 357 1.66 23.32 -3.47
N VAL A 358 0.53 23.23 -2.78
CA VAL A 358 -0.34 24.35 -2.42
C VAL A 358 -0.59 24.27 -0.91
N GLU A 359 -0.10 25.25 -0.18
CA GLU A 359 -0.40 25.41 1.24
C GLU A 359 -1.81 26.00 1.40
N LEU A 360 -2.61 25.40 2.27
CA LEU A 360 -3.96 25.86 2.60
C LEU A 360 -3.97 26.68 3.89
N GLN A 361 -3.22 26.24 4.89
CA GLN A 361 -3.15 26.90 6.19
C GLN A 361 -1.81 26.58 6.87
N SER A 362 -1.20 27.61 7.45
CA SER A 362 -0.09 27.50 8.40
C SER A 362 -0.55 27.84 9.82
N PHE A 363 0.10 27.24 10.80
CA PHE A 363 -0.18 27.42 12.25
C PHE A 363 1.10 27.20 13.06
N ALA A 364 1.08 27.60 14.34
CA ALA A 364 2.21 27.31 15.24
C ALA A 364 2.28 25.79 15.51
N PRO A 365 3.47 25.17 15.49
CA PRO A 365 3.59 23.75 15.84
C PRO A 365 3.31 23.56 17.33
N LEU A 366 2.66 22.45 17.69
CA LEU A 366 2.45 22.14 19.11
C LEU A 366 3.77 21.75 19.79
N ARG A 367 4.07 22.35 20.92
CA ARG A 367 5.15 21.92 21.81
C ARG A 367 4.64 20.84 22.78
N THR A 368 5.02 19.60 22.53
CA THR A 368 4.53 18.46 23.32
C THR A 368 5.29 18.24 24.62
N TYR A 369 6.45 18.89 24.82
CA TYR A 369 7.38 18.65 25.94
C TYR A 369 7.77 17.17 26.09
N SER A 370 7.73 16.43 24.97
CA SER A 370 7.97 14.99 24.92
C SER A 370 8.63 14.62 23.58
N GLU A 371 8.93 13.34 23.37
CA GLU A 371 9.61 12.85 22.17
C GLU A 371 8.69 12.62 20.96
N TRP A 372 7.40 12.94 21.06
CA TRP A 372 6.46 12.83 19.94
C TRP A 372 6.08 14.21 19.38
N VAL A 373 5.73 14.22 18.13
CA VAL A 373 5.26 15.42 17.42
C VAL A 373 3.84 15.19 16.96
N TRP A 374 2.99 16.19 17.17
CA TRP A 374 1.64 16.17 16.64
C TRP A 374 1.63 16.62 15.18
N VAL A 375 1.02 15.79 14.32
CA VAL A 375 0.75 16.07 12.91
C VAL A 375 -0.72 15.77 12.65
N PRO A 376 -1.50 16.73 12.09
CA PRO A 376 -2.93 16.54 11.86
C PRO A 376 -3.26 15.37 10.93
N ASN A 377 -4.39 14.70 11.17
CA ASN A 377 -4.99 13.78 10.22
C ASN A 377 -5.76 14.55 9.14
N LEU A 378 -5.91 13.94 7.98
CA LEU A 378 -6.50 14.53 6.79
C LEU A 378 -7.63 13.65 6.26
N SER A 379 -8.74 14.25 5.87
CA SER A 379 -9.84 13.52 5.22
C SER A 379 -10.47 14.34 4.10
N TRP A 380 -10.62 13.70 2.94
CA TRP A 380 -11.27 14.28 1.76
C TRP A 380 -12.77 14.01 1.75
N SER A 381 -13.54 14.99 1.32
CA SER A 381 -14.93 14.74 0.94
C SER A 381 -15.01 13.81 -0.27
N PRO A 382 -16.10 13.00 -0.39
CA PRO A 382 -16.21 12.01 -1.47
C PRO A 382 -16.17 12.60 -2.88
N ASP A 383 -16.49 13.89 -3.04
CA ASP A 383 -16.40 14.61 -4.31
C ASP A 383 -14.99 15.18 -4.59
N GLY A 384 -14.03 14.97 -3.65
CA GLY A 384 -12.65 15.45 -3.79
C GLY A 384 -12.47 16.96 -3.68
N ARG A 385 -13.53 17.70 -3.35
CA ARG A 385 -13.51 19.17 -3.30
C ARG A 385 -13.11 19.74 -1.95
N PHE A 386 -13.48 19.07 -0.87
CA PHE A 386 -13.22 19.56 0.49
C PHE A 386 -12.22 18.69 1.22
N LEU A 387 -11.33 19.33 1.93
CA LEU A 387 -10.38 18.71 2.84
C LEU A 387 -10.73 19.11 4.27
N SER A 388 -10.94 18.17 5.18
CA SER A 388 -11.11 18.41 6.60
C SER A 388 -9.88 17.97 7.41
N THR A 389 -9.58 18.74 8.44
CA THR A 389 -8.48 18.45 9.37
C THR A 389 -8.66 19.22 10.67
N VAL A 390 -7.76 18.98 11.62
CA VAL A 390 -7.62 19.78 12.83
C VAL A 390 -6.53 20.82 12.62
N VAL A 391 -6.79 22.06 13.03
CA VAL A 391 -5.83 23.15 13.01
C VAL A 391 -5.53 23.61 14.43
N HIS A 392 -4.26 23.75 14.75
CA HIS A 392 -3.80 24.31 16.02
C HIS A 392 -4.05 25.82 16.01
N GLY A 393 -4.94 26.27 16.86
CA GLY A 393 -5.39 27.67 16.97
C GLY A 393 -4.48 28.52 17.85
N PRO A 394 -4.64 29.85 17.80
CA PRO A 394 -3.88 30.76 18.65
C PRO A 394 -4.27 30.64 20.12
N SER A 395 -3.33 30.90 21.03
CA SER A 395 -3.62 30.96 22.46
C SER A 395 -4.61 32.09 22.80
N LEU A 396 -5.58 31.78 23.65
CA LEU A 396 -6.54 32.76 24.19
C LEU A 396 -6.06 33.39 25.51
N THR A 397 -5.02 32.85 26.12
CA THR A 397 -4.53 33.21 27.45
C THR A 397 -3.23 34.00 27.43
N GLY A 398 -2.69 34.24 26.22
CA GLY A 398 -1.44 34.98 26.03
C GLY A 398 -0.17 34.13 26.17
N ASP A 399 -0.33 32.80 26.22
CA ASP A 399 0.79 31.84 26.17
C ASP A 399 1.47 31.90 24.80
N ALA A 400 2.67 31.32 24.71
CA ALA A 400 3.36 31.20 23.42
C ALA A 400 2.46 30.41 22.43
N PRO A 401 2.44 30.78 21.13
CA PRO A 401 1.59 30.10 20.15
C PRO A 401 1.73 28.58 20.12
N GLU A 402 2.93 28.07 20.39
CA GLU A 402 3.28 26.64 20.41
C GLU A 402 2.69 25.91 21.64
N ASP A 403 2.32 26.65 22.68
CA ASP A 403 1.75 26.13 23.92
C ASP A 403 0.22 26.24 23.99
N SER A 404 -0.39 26.77 22.91
CA SER A 404 -1.84 26.87 22.80
C SER A 404 -2.50 25.50 22.94
N GLN A 405 -3.63 25.47 23.66
CA GLN A 405 -4.46 24.26 23.84
C GLN A 405 -5.69 24.28 22.92
N ILE A 406 -5.70 25.17 21.92
CA ILE A 406 -6.83 25.34 21.01
C ILE A 406 -6.64 24.48 19.77
N PHE A 407 -7.60 23.58 19.54
CA PHE A 407 -7.62 22.70 18.38
C PHE A 407 -9.01 22.72 17.76
N ASP A 408 -9.10 23.25 16.55
CA ASP A 408 -10.36 23.46 15.84
C ASP A 408 -10.48 22.55 14.63
N VAL A 409 -11.68 22.07 14.31
CA VAL A 409 -11.95 21.37 13.05
C VAL A 409 -12.20 22.40 11.96
N TRP A 410 -11.42 22.29 10.88
CA TRP A 410 -11.51 23.13 9.69
C TRP A 410 -11.88 22.31 8.46
N VAL A 411 -12.56 22.98 7.52
CA VAL A 411 -12.85 22.48 6.17
C VAL A 411 -12.35 23.50 5.15
N PHE A 412 -11.56 23.03 4.21
CA PHE A 412 -10.95 23.81 3.12
C PHE A 412 -11.58 23.42 1.79
N ASP A 413 -12.02 24.40 0.99
CA ASP A 413 -12.40 24.20 -0.42
C ASP A 413 -11.13 24.30 -1.28
N VAL A 414 -10.71 23.19 -1.90
CA VAL A 414 -9.46 23.15 -2.69
C VAL A 414 -9.61 23.78 -4.08
N GLU A 415 -10.83 24.02 -4.54
CA GLU A 415 -11.12 24.70 -5.80
C GLU A 415 -11.24 26.22 -5.65
N ARG A 416 -11.54 26.69 -4.43
CA ARG A 416 -11.75 28.13 -4.13
C ARG A 416 -10.98 28.49 -2.87
N PRO A 417 -10.53 29.74 -2.73
CA PRO A 417 -9.85 30.19 -1.51
C PRO A 417 -10.87 30.41 -0.37
N LEU A 418 -11.56 29.34 0.01
CA LEU A 418 -12.53 29.33 1.09
C LEU A 418 -12.10 28.31 2.14
N GLN A 419 -12.00 28.79 3.37
CA GLN A 419 -11.73 27.97 4.55
C GLN A 419 -12.73 28.32 5.64
N VAL A 420 -13.24 27.30 6.32
CA VAL A 420 -14.25 27.47 7.33
C VAL A 420 -13.88 26.66 8.57
N LYS A 421 -13.84 27.36 9.70
CA LYS A 421 -13.78 26.73 11.01
C LYS A 421 -15.16 26.14 11.32
N GLN A 422 -15.26 24.81 11.30
CA GLN A 422 -16.53 24.14 11.54
C GLN A 422 -16.80 23.90 13.04
N VAL A 423 -15.79 23.49 13.80
CA VAL A 423 -15.94 23.20 15.22
C VAL A 423 -14.85 23.91 16.01
N ASN A 424 -15.22 24.75 16.95
CA ASN A 424 -14.29 25.35 17.92
C ASN A 424 -13.97 24.36 19.03
N ASP A 425 -12.74 24.40 19.53
CA ASP A 425 -12.30 23.68 20.72
C ASP A 425 -12.65 22.18 20.65
N ALA A 426 -12.44 21.57 19.48
CA ALA A 426 -12.75 20.15 19.28
C ALA A 426 -11.77 19.22 20.00
N GLY A 427 -10.53 19.67 20.15
CA GLY A 427 -9.43 18.93 20.77
C GLY A 427 -8.48 18.31 19.74
N ILE A 428 -7.26 18.01 20.19
CA ILE A 428 -6.14 17.57 19.37
C ILE A 428 -6.41 16.27 18.59
N TRP A 429 -7.21 15.35 19.15
CA TRP A 429 -7.57 14.07 18.54
C TRP A 429 -8.97 14.08 17.90
N ALA A 430 -9.45 15.23 17.43
CA ALA A 430 -10.79 15.30 16.84
C ALA A 430 -10.94 14.52 15.53
N THR A 431 -9.89 14.32 14.76
CA THR A 431 -9.79 13.45 13.56
C THR A 431 -11.06 13.46 12.68
N PRO A 432 -11.47 14.60 12.08
CA PRO A 432 -12.67 14.65 11.26
C PRO A 432 -12.55 13.74 10.03
N THR A 433 -13.58 12.92 9.77
CA THR A 433 -13.65 12.01 8.63
C THR A 433 -14.96 12.14 7.88
N TRP A 434 -14.88 12.17 6.53
CA TRP A 434 -16.06 12.23 5.68
C TRP A 434 -16.66 10.84 5.45
N SER A 435 -17.98 10.76 5.51
CA SER A 435 -18.67 9.54 5.09
C SER A 435 -18.52 9.33 3.58
N PRO A 436 -18.48 8.07 3.10
CA PRO A 436 -18.69 7.78 1.67
C PRO A 436 -20.03 8.38 1.26
N GLY A 437 -20.03 9.22 0.22
CA GLY A 437 -21.25 9.87 -0.21
C GLY A 437 -22.24 8.90 -0.85
N ALA A 438 -23.51 9.01 -0.49
CA ALA A 438 -24.59 8.43 -1.28
C ALA A 438 -24.90 9.35 -2.47
N PRO A 439 -25.27 8.82 -3.65
CA PRO A 439 -25.78 9.64 -4.74
C PRO A 439 -27.01 10.41 -4.24
N GLY A 440 -26.88 11.72 -4.13
CA GLY A 440 -28.00 12.60 -3.72
C GLY A 440 -29.12 12.59 -4.76
N ASN A 441 -30.34 12.89 -4.33
CA ASN A 441 -31.52 13.01 -5.19
C ASN A 441 -31.45 14.20 -6.20
N ARG A 442 -30.38 14.98 -6.14
CA ARG A 442 -30.09 16.08 -7.08
C ARG A 442 -28.87 15.75 -7.89
N THR A 443 -28.99 15.82 -9.21
CA THR A 443 -27.91 15.59 -10.18
C THR A 443 -26.62 16.34 -9.76
N GLY A 444 -25.58 15.57 -9.41
CA GLY A 444 -24.24 16.10 -9.09
C GLY A 444 -23.97 16.44 -7.63
N TYR A 445 -24.90 16.25 -6.71
CA TYR A 445 -24.69 16.44 -5.28
C TYR A 445 -24.46 15.11 -4.58
N ILE A 446 -23.32 14.99 -3.92
CA ILE A 446 -23.01 13.82 -3.07
C ILE A 446 -23.35 14.21 -1.64
N ASP A 447 -24.38 13.58 -1.07
CA ASP A 447 -24.75 13.74 0.33
C ASP A 447 -23.73 13.03 1.20
N SER A 448 -23.05 13.77 2.07
CA SER A 448 -22.02 13.25 2.97
C SER A 448 -22.01 14.00 4.28
N GLN A 449 -21.69 13.28 5.34
CA GLN A 449 -21.57 13.80 6.70
C GLN A 449 -20.10 13.77 7.14
N ILE A 450 -19.80 14.53 8.19
CA ILE A 450 -18.50 14.52 8.86
C ILE A 450 -18.68 13.91 10.24
N ALA A 451 -17.95 12.83 10.52
CA ALA A 451 -17.78 12.32 11.87
C ALA A 451 -16.51 12.91 12.48
N TYR A 452 -16.57 13.31 13.73
CA TYR A 452 -15.41 13.86 14.43
C TYR A 452 -15.48 13.59 15.94
N GLY A 453 -14.31 13.54 16.57
CA GLY A 453 -14.19 13.51 18.01
C GLY A 453 -14.31 14.90 18.62
N ARG A 454 -14.96 15.02 19.76
CA ARG A 454 -14.96 16.22 20.58
C ARG A 454 -14.47 15.92 21.98
N ALA A 455 -13.42 16.59 22.39
CA ALA A 455 -12.86 16.45 23.72
C ALA A 455 -13.87 16.87 24.78
N ARG A 456 -14.01 16.09 25.85
CA ARG A 456 -14.82 16.45 27.03
C ARG A 456 -14.20 17.60 27.83
N SER A 457 -12.85 17.66 27.82
CA SER A 457 -12.04 18.74 28.37
C SER A 457 -11.17 19.34 27.27
N PRO A 458 -11.68 20.30 26.46
CA PRO A 458 -10.97 20.80 25.27
C PRO A 458 -9.58 21.36 25.55
N TYR A 459 -9.39 22.04 26.67
CA TYR A 459 -8.12 22.66 27.07
C TYR A 459 -7.12 21.68 27.71
N GLU A 460 -7.52 20.44 27.90
CA GLU A 460 -6.68 19.31 28.34
C GLU A 460 -6.80 18.16 27.34
N SER A 461 -6.97 18.50 26.08
CA SER A 461 -7.43 17.58 25.05
C SER A 461 -6.45 16.44 24.74
N VAL A 462 -5.16 16.56 25.07
CA VAL A 462 -4.16 15.48 24.93
C VAL A 462 -4.52 14.26 25.77
N SER A 463 -5.04 14.47 26.99
CA SER A 463 -5.41 13.41 27.95
C SER A 463 -6.91 13.23 28.12
N SER A 464 -7.72 14.07 27.49
CA SER A 464 -9.19 14.04 27.60
C SER A 464 -9.78 12.75 27.02
N GLY A 465 -10.96 12.38 27.55
CA GLY A 465 -11.87 11.49 26.83
C GLY A 465 -12.61 12.25 25.73
N TYR A 466 -12.91 11.58 24.63
CA TYR A 466 -13.63 12.14 23.49
C TYR A 466 -14.98 11.48 23.30
N ASP A 467 -15.95 12.26 22.85
CA ASP A 467 -17.22 11.78 22.31
C ASP A 467 -17.22 11.93 20.79
N LEU A 468 -17.79 10.97 20.06
CA LEU A 468 -18.00 11.08 18.62
C LEU A 468 -19.28 11.85 18.31
N TYR A 469 -19.13 12.77 17.39
CA TYR A 469 -20.22 13.58 16.84
C TYR A 469 -20.32 13.38 15.34
N LEU A 470 -21.53 13.54 14.83
CA LEU A 470 -21.83 13.74 13.42
C LEU A 470 -22.25 15.17 13.18
N MET A 471 -21.96 15.69 11.99
CA MET A 471 -22.49 16.94 11.48
C MET A 471 -22.71 16.85 9.98
N ASP A 472 -23.60 17.65 9.45
CA ASP A 472 -23.73 17.82 8.02
C ASP A 472 -22.53 18.57 7.45
N ARG A 473 -22.36 18.50 6.14
CA ARG A 473 -21.26 19.11 5.39
C ARG A 473 -21.01 20.60 5.70
N ASP A 474 -22.07 21.33 6.01
CA ASP A 474 -22.04 22.76 6.36
C ASP A 474 -21.81 23.03 7.85
N GLY A 475 -21.61 21.98 8.65
CA GLY A 475 -21.41 22.06 10.08
C GLY A 475 -22.69 22.14 10.89
N SER A 476 -23.88 22.03 10.26
CA SER A 476 -25.16 21.95 10.94
C SER A 476 -25.49 20.55 11.47
N ASN A 477 -26.65 20.38 12.13
CA ASN A 477 -27.19 19.13 12.61
C ASN A 477 -26.23 18.27 13.45
N ARG A 478 -25.45 18.92 14.33
CA ARG A 478 -24.48 18.25 15.18
C ARG A 478 -25.17 17.35 16.19
N GLN A 479 -24.81 16.09 16.21
CA GLN A 479 -25.34 15.12 17.17
C GLN A 479 -24.24 14.21 17.72
N ARG A 480 -24.28 13.92 19.01
CA ARG A 480 -23.42 12.92 19.63
C ARG A 480 -23.94 11.53 19.30
N VAL A 481 -23.02 10.63 18.92
CA VAL A 481 -23.38 9.25 18.51
C VAL A 481 -22.69 8.17 19.33
N PHE A 482 -21.54 8.47 19.96
CA PHE A 482 -20.78 7.48 20.73
C PHE A 482 -19.81 8.18 21.71
N PRO A 483 -19.42 7.57 22.83
CA PRO A 483 -20.04 6.40 23.45
C PRO A 483 -21.40 6.74 24.07
N PRO A 484 -22.17 5.76 24.59
CA PRO A 484 -23.37 6.01 25.36
C PRO A 484 -23.14 6.99 26.54
N GLU A 485 -24.18 7.67 26.95
CA GLU A 485 -24.10 8.61 28.06
C GLU A 485 -23.71 7.89 29.36
N GLY A 486 -22.73 8.44 30.08
CA GLY A 486 -22.19 7.84 31.30
C GLY A 486 -20.98 6.93 31.07
N ASP A 487 -20.70 6.52 29.85
CA ASP A 487 -19.55 5.69 29.56
C ASP A 487 -18.24 6.51 29.44
N LEU A 488 -17.10 5.82 29.51
CA LEU A 488 -15.80 6.43 29.30
C LEU A 488 -15.69 6.99 27.89
N GLY A 489 -15.06 8.14 27.71
CA GLY A 489 -14.73 8.70 26.40
C GLY A 489 -13.62 7.90 25.68
N LEU A 490 -13.52 8.06 24.37
CA LEU A 490 -12.42 7.52 23.58
C LEU A 490 -11.13 8.27 23.93
N LYS A 491 -9.98 7.58 23.89
CA LYS A 491 -8.68 8.24 24.16
C LYS A 491 -8.17 9.04 22.96
N ALA A 492 -8.20 8.42 21.79
CA ALA A 492 -7.81 9.04 20.50
C ALA A 492 -8.74 8.43 19.44
N PRO A 493 -9.83 9.10 19.07
CA PRO A 493 -10.82 8.57 18.16
C PRO A 493 -10.20 8.14 16.83
N GLN A 494 -10.39 6.88 16.47
CA GLN A 494 -10.16 6.35 15.13
C GLN A 494 -11.54 6.10 14.53
N ILE A 495 -11.89 6.80 13.47
CA ILE A 495 -13.21 6.72 12.88
C ILE A 495 -13.05 6.20 11.46
N THR A 496 -13.57 5.03 11.18
CA THR A 496 -13.57 4.45 9.85
C THR A 496 -15.00 4.16 9.42
N TRP A 497 -15.39 4.73 8.28
CA TRP A 497 -16.72 4.57 7.72
C TRP A 497 -16.85 3.24 6.97
N GLY A 498 -18.00 2.61 7.14
CA GLY A 498 -18.42 1.48 6.33
C GLY A 498 -18.80 1.91 4.90
N PRO A 499 -18.83 0.96 3.95
CA PRO A 499 -19.11 1.24 2.53
C PRO A 499 -20.44 1.93 2.25
N SER A 500 -21.43 1.71 3.12
CA SER A 500 -22.77 2.31 3.00
C SER A 500 -22.80 3.81 3.35
N GLY A 501 -21.80 4.30 4.11
CA GLY A 501 -21.83 5.62 4.73
C GLY A 501 -22.89 5.77 5.83
N ARG A 502 -23.46 4.66 6.30
CA ARG A 502 -24.48 4.60 7.37
C ARG A 502 -24.01 3.87 8.61
N GLU A 503 -22.84 3.31 8.53
CA GLU A 503 -22.19 2.61 9.62
C GLU A 503 -20.76 3.12 9.75
N MET A 504 -20.23 3.10 10.95
CA MET A 504 -18.83 3.38 11.22
C MET A 504 -18.29 2.46 12.31
N VAL A 505 -16.99 2.25 12.28
CA VAL A 505 -16.30 1.55 13.37
C VAL A 505 -15.31 2.47 14.04
N THR A 506 -15.09 2.23 15.33
CA THR A 506 -14.08 2.91 16.14
C THR A 506 -13.47 1.94 17.14
N VAL A 507 -12.26 2.27 17.61
CA VAL A 507 -11.62 1.53 18.70
C VAL A 507 -11.95 2.22 20.01
N HIS A 508 -12.57 1.48 20.94
CA HIS A 508 -12.86 1.94 22.29
C HIS A 508 -12.51 0.86 23.30
N GLN A 509 -11.78 1.21 24.35
CA GLN A 509 -11.28 0.26 25.35
C GLN A 509 -10.55 -0.94 24.72
N ASN A 510 -9.80 -0.69 23.64
CA ASN A 510 -9.05 -1.68 22.87
C ASN A 510 -9.91 -2.76 22.18
N ASP A 511 -11.19 -2.45 21.90
CA ASP A 511 -12.09 -3.27 21.09
C ASP A 511 -12.71 -2.47 19.95
N VAL A 512 -13.10 -3.16 18.90
CA VAL A 512 -13.83 -2.56 17.77
C VAL A 512 -15.31 -2.47 18.11
N PHE A 513 -15.85 -1.29 17.98
CA PHE A 513 -17.29 -1.02 18.09
C PHE A 513 -17.86 -0.57 16.76
N LEU A 514 -18.98 -1.16 16.37
CA LEU A 514 -19.81 -0.76 15.24
C LEU A 514 -20.90 0.19 15.72
N ILE A 515 -21.03 1.30 15.05
CA ILE A 515 -22.08 2.30 15.24
C ILE A 515 -22.94 2.29 13.98
N ASP A 516 -24.18 1.84 14.09
CA ASP A 516 -25.18 1.81 13.01
C ASP A 516 -26.10 3.02 13.16
N LEU A 517 -26.03 3.94 12.22
CA LEU A 517 -26.75 5.21 12.26
C LEU A 517 -28.23 5.05 11.90
N ASP A 518 -28.57 4.07 11.05
CA ASP A 518 -29.95 3.82 10.64
C ASP A 518 -30.75 3.11 11.74
N GLN A 519 -30.10 2.17 12.44
CA GLN A 519 -30.71 1.43 13.55
C GLN A 519 -30.52 2.13 14.89
N ASN A 520 -29.71 3.20 14.95
CA ASN A 520 -29.27 3.87 16.19
C ASN A 520 -28.77 2.84 17.22
N SER A 521 -27.93 1.92 16.77
CA SER A 521 -27.43 0.81 17.57
C SER A 521 -25.91 0.78 17.62
N ILE A 522 -25.39 0.34 18.76
CA ILE A 522 -23.95 0.17 19.01
C ILE A 522 -23.71 -1.30 19.31
N ARG A 523 -22.71 -1.90 18.64
CA ARG A 523 -22.35 -3.31 18.81
C ARG A 523 -20.85 -3.46 18.94
N ARG A 524 -20.42 -4.25 19.91
CA ARG A 524 -19.02 -4.62 20.09
C ARG A 524 -18.68 -5.76 19.15
N LEU A 525 -17.66 -5.60 18.30
CA LEU A 525 -17.26 -6.57 17.28
C LEU A 525 -16.09 -7.46 17.73
N THR A 526 -15.23 -6.99 18.65
CA THR A 526 -14.15 -7.75 19.27
C THR A 526 -14.28 -7.71 20.79
N ILE A 527 -13.64 -8.64 21.49
CA ILE A 527 -13.83 -8.81 22.94
C ILE A 527 -12.55 -9.17 23.69
N ASP A 528 -11.42 -9.12 23.02
CA ASP A 528 -10.10 -9.49 23.55
C ASP A 528 -9.30 -8.30 24.07
N SER A 529 -9.84 -7.09 23.96
CA SER A 529 -9.27 -5.83 24.46
C SER A 529 -7.82 -5.60 24.03
N SER A 530 -7.49 -5.97 22.80
CA SER A 530 -6.11 -5.91 22.26
C SER A 530 -5.99 -5.06 20.98
N VAL A 531 -7.10 -4.51 20.49
CA VAL A 531 -7.13 -3.76 19.22
C VAL A 531 -6.48 -2.39 19.36
N GLN A 532 -5.63 -2.04 18.40
CA GLN A 532 -4.93 -0.76 18.34
C GLN A 532 -5.34 0.11 17.14
N ALA A 533 -5.68 -0.51 16.02
CA ALA A 533 -6.12 0.18 14.81
C ALA A 533 -7.19 -0.63 14.08
N VAL A 534 -8.04 0.04 13.33
CA VAL A 534 -9.11 -0.57 12.54
C VAL A 534 -9.28 0.15 11.21
N GLU A 535 -9.43 -0.63 10.14
CA GLU A 535 -9.73 -0.17 8.79
C GLU A 535 -10.97 -0.91 8.26
N TRP A 536 -11.80 -0.22 7.48
CA TRP A 536 -12.98 -0.82 6.86
C TRP A 536 -13.10 -0.44 5.40
N SER A 537 -13.35 -1.41 4.55
CA SER A 537 -13.44 -1.22 3.12
C SER A 537 -14.52 -2.12 2.50
N ARG A 538 -14.79 -1.92 1.22
CA ARG A 538 -15.85 -2.61 0.47
C ARG A 538 -15.71 -4.12 0.43
#